data_d5e2ccd00ed9b2775377d87b5a10aa26
#
_entry.id   d5e2ccd00ed9b2775377d87b5a10aa26
#
_cell.length_a   1.000
_cell.length_b   1.000
_cell.length_c   1.000
_cell.angle_alpha   90.00
_cell.angle_beta   90.00
_cell.angle_gamma   90.00
#
_symmetry.space_group_name_H-M   'P 1'
#
loop_
_entity.id
_entity.type
_entity.pdbx_description
1 polymer ?
#
loop_
_entity_poly.entity_id
_entity_poly.type
_entity_poly.pdbx_seq_one_letter_code
_entity_poly.pdbx_strand_id
1 'polypeptide(L)'
;MAKIKAGIIGMGFIGVSHIEAIRRIGFAELKAVADVNYELAGKKAEEYAIPKCCRTVEELLADPEITVVHNCTPNHLHLSINKKIIKAGKHVFSEKPLGMTGEESLLMLKLLKENENIVHGVNFVYRMYPLVQEMKYKVKNGEIGIPKLVHGSYLQDWLLFETDYNWRLEPEMAGPSRCIADIGSHWMDTVQTVLASRITEVCADLVTVFPVRKKPKGQIETFSINTNAEFEDREIKTEDYGAVLFKMENGVHGVFHVSEVSAGRKCYFNFEVDGTKASLYWNQESADHMWMGFRDRDNCQVMRNPNLMTADARQYTYLAAGHPEGWNDAMKNNVYSFYKFIANGKKAGADNCDFATFEEGHHIILLTEAILKSNRLRQWIKVDQV
;
A
#
# COMPACT_ATOMS: atom_id res chain seq x y z
N MET A 1 11.47 27.98 -4.55
CA MET A 1 12.24 26.73 -4.47
C MET A 1 12.24 26.09 -5.86
N ALA A 2 13.35 25.50 -6.29
CA ALA A 2 13.36 24.68 -7.50
C ALA A 2 12.43 23.48 -7.29
N LYS A 3 11.67 23.09 -8.35
CA LYS A 3 10.79 21.94 -8.29
C LYS A 3 11.60 20.64 -8.21
N ILE A 4 11.15 19.69 -7.40
CA ILE A 4 11.68 18.33 -7.38
C ILE A 4 11.23 17.64 -8.66
N LYS A 5 12.17 17.17 -9.47
CA LYS A 5 11.89 16.50 -10.74
C LYS A 5 11.84 14.99 -10.56
N ALA A 6 10.76 14.40 -11.05
CA ALA A 6 10.44 12.98 -10.90
C ALA A 6 10.51 12.22 -12.23
N GLY A 7 10.81 10.92 -12.11
CA GLY A 7 10.60 9.92 -13.15
C GLY A 7 9.67 8.81 -12.67
N ILE A 8 8.94 8.18 -13.59
CA ILE A 8 8.10 6.99 -13.29
C ILE A 8 8.55 5.83 -14.17
N ILE A 9 8.72 4.66 -13.56
CA ILE A 9 9.01 3.39 -14.25
C ILE A 9 7.81 2.46 -14.05
N GLY A 10 7.16 2.06 -15.15
CA GLY A 10 5.91 1.30 -15.15
C GLY A 10 4.69 2.18 -15.37
N MET A 11 4.06 2.06 -16.55
CA MET A 11 2.95 2.89 -17.01
C MET A 11 1.61 2.14 -17.06
N GLY A 12 1.50 1.07 -16.26
CA GLY A 12 0.25 0.35 -16.03
C GLY A 12 -0.76 1.16 -15.22
N PHE A 13 -1.81 0.48 -14.72
CA PHE A 13 -2.91 1.09 -13.96
C PHE A 13 -2.42 2.03 -12.84
N ILE A 14 -1.47 1.58 -12.00
CA ILE A 14 -1.02 2.36 -10.85
C ILE A 14 -0.09 3.52 -11.24
N GLY A 15 0.65 3.40 -12.33
CA GLY A 15 1.53 4.47 -12.83
C GLY A 15 0.77 5.76 -13.11
N VAL A 16 -0.45 5.66 -13.64
CA VAL A 16 -1.34 6.83 -13.88
C VAL A 16 -1.69 7.54 -12.57
N SER A 17 -1.99 6.78 -11.51
CA SER A 17 -2.29 7.35 -10.20
C SER A 17 -1.11 8.12 -9.60
N HIS A 18 0.12 7.64 -9.85
CA HIS A 18 1.34 8.37 -9.47
C HIS A 18 1.51 9.67 -10.26
N ILE A 19 1.20 9.67 -11.57
CA ILE A 19 1.22 10.90 -12.39
C ILE A 19 0.32 11.97 -11.78
N GLU A 20 -0.93 11.60 -11.51
CA GLU A 20 -1.93 12.51 -10.96
C GLU A 20 -1.53 13.02 -9.57
N ALA A 21 -1.03 12.14 -8.70
CA ALA A 21 -0.56 12.52 -7.37
C ALA A 21 0.59 13.53 -7.44
N ILE A 22 1.61 13.29 -8.27
CA ILE A 22 2.75 14.21 -8.45
C ILE A 22 2.28 15.57 -8.98
N ARG A 23 1.35 15.61 -9.93
CA ARG A 23 0.84 16.86 -10.51
C ARG A 23 0.07 17.72 -9.52
N ARG A 24 -0.55 17.12 -8.53
CA ARG A 24 -1.25 17.84 -7.45
C ARG A 24 -0.29 18.43 -6.42
N ILE A 25 1.03 18.18 -6.53
CA ILE A 25 2.07 18.73 -5.65
C ILE A 25 2.71 19.94 -6.33
N GLY A 26 2.46 21.14 -5.82
CA GLY A 26 2.89 22.39 -6.47
C GLY A 26 4.40 22.58 -6.62
N PHE A 27 5.22 21.89 -5.81
CA PHE A 27 6.69 21.92 -5.82
C PHE A 27 7.34 20.67 -6.43
N ALA A 28 6.55 19.82 -7.11
CA ALA A 28 7.03 18.65 -7.85
C ALA A 28 6.73 18.81 -9.36
N GLU A 29 7.50 18.12 -10.19
CA GLU A 29 7.35 18.10 -11.64
C GLU A 29 7.69 16.69 -12.17
N LEU A 30 6.77 16.09 -12.94
CA LEU A 30 7.05 14.84 -13.65
C LEU A 30 7.78 15.16 -14.96
N LYS A 31 9.02 14.65 -15.09
CA LYS A 31 9.90 14.93 -16.22
C LYS A 31 9.94 13.81 -17.25
N ALA A 32 9.94 12.55 -16.79
CA ALA A 32 10.11 11.42 -17.68
C ALA A 32 9.36 10.18 -17.22
N VAL A 33 9.05 9.31 -18.18
CA VAL A 33 8.50 7.96 -17.92
C VAL A 33 9.28 6.92 -18.72
N ALA A 34 9.27 5.68 -18.22
CA ALA A 34 9.79 4.49 -18.90
C ALA A 34 8.89 3.29 -18.64
N ASP A 35 8.71 2.45 -19.64
CA ASP A 35 8.01 1.16 -19.53
C ASP A 35 8.64 0.16 -20.52
N VAL A 36 8.56 -1.12 -20.21
CA VAL A 36 8.98 -2.18 -21.12
C VAL A 36 8.18 -2.13 -22.44
N ASN A 37 6.91 -1.75 -22.34
CA ASN A 37 6.08 -1.42 -23.49
C ASN A 37 6.24 0.07 -23.84
N TYR A 38 7.23 0.37 -24.67
CA TYR A 38 7.55 1.73 -25.10
C TYR A 38 6.38 2.46 -25.77
N GLU A 39 5.56 1.73 -26.55
CA GLU A 39 4.40 2.31 -27.23
C GLU A 39 3.33 2.76 -26.23
N LEU A 40 3.05 1.92 -25.22
CA LEU A 40 2.16 2.29 -24.12
C LEU A 40 2.67 3.52 -23.37
N ALA A 41 3.97 3.52 -23.02
CA ALA A 41 4.59 4.64 -22.34
C ALA A 41 4.53 5.93 -23.19
N GLY A 42 4.73 5.84 -24.50
CA GLY A 42 4.62 6.95 -25.43
C GLY A 42 3.21 7.54 -25.50
N LYS A 43 2.20 6.69 -25.67
CA LYS A 43 0.79 7.11 -25.62
C LYS A 43 0.42 7.81 -24.30
N LYS A 44 0.85 7.24 -23.17
CA LYS A 44 0.62 7.85 -21.85
C LYS A 44 1.41 9.16 -21.67
N ALA A 45 2.63 9.24 -22.18
CA ALA A 45 3.40 10.48 -22.16
C ALA A 45 2.71 11.61 -22.95
N GLU A 46 2.13 11.31 -24.10
CA GLU A 46 1.33 12.26 -24.89
C GLU A 46 0.03 12.64 -24.15
N GLU A 47 -0.77 11.65 -23.71
CA GLU A 47 -2.03 11.84 -23.00
C GLU A 47 -1.87 12.73 -21.77
N TYR A 48 -0.81 12.50 -21.01
CA TYR A 48 -0.51 13.24 -19.81
C TYR A 48 0.52 14.35 -20.01
N ALA A 49 0.81 14.78 -21.24
CA ALA A 49 1.79 15.83 -21.55
C ALA A 49 3.08 15.71 -20.70
N ILE A 50 3.69 14.51 -20.66
CA ILE A 50 4.95 14.26 -19.97
C ILE A 50 6.09 14.56 -20.95
N PRO A 51 7.09 15.40 -20.58
CA PRO A 51 8.09 15.91 -21.51
C PRO A 51 8.93 14.83 -22.21
N LYS A 52 9.21 13.71 -21.53
CA LYS A 52 10.10 12.67 -22.06
C LYS A 52 9.55 11.26 -21.83
N CYS A 53 9.52 10.46 -22.91
CA CYS A 53 9.36 9.01 -22.85
C CYS A 53 10.71 8.35 -23.10
N CYS A 54 11.27 7.69 -22.10
CA CYS A 54 12.57 7.01 -22.19
C CYS A 54 12.41 5.59 -22.73
N ARG A 55 13.35 5.14 -23.57
CA ARG A 55 13.35 3.78 -24.13
C ARG A 55 13.77 2.72 -23.11
N THR A 56 14.59 3.11 -22.13
CA THR A 56 15.10 2.20 -21.10
C THR A 56 15.06 2.88 -19.73
N VAL A 57 15.09 2.05 -18.70
CA VAL A 57 15.23 2.52 -17.30
C VAL A 57 16.54 3.29 -17.13
N GLU A 58 17.61 2.82 -17.75
CA GLU A 58 18.95 3.43 -17.67
C GLU A 58 18.94 4.84 -18.26
N GLU A 59 18.23 5.07 -19.37
CA GLU A 59 18.07 6.40 -19.96
C GLU A 59 17.37 7.38 -19.00
N LEU A 60 16.31 6.92 -18.32
CA LEU A 60 15.62 7.73 -17.31
C LEU A 60 16.55 8.04 -16.12
N LEU A 61 17.27 7.03 -15.63
CA LEU A 61 18.16 7.16 -14.48
C LEU A 61 19.39 8.00 -14.77
N ALA A 62 19.86 8.06 -16.01
CA ALA A 62 20.99 8.89 -16.42
C ALA A 62 20.67 10.40 -16.45
N ASP A 63 19.41 10.80 -16.41
CA ASP A 63 19.03 12.21 -16.37
C ASP A 63 19.39 12.83 -14.99
N PRO A 64 20.36 13.78 -14.92
CA PRO A 64 20.82 14.34 -13.66
C PRO A 64 19.77 15.26 -13.00
N GLU A 65 18.77 15.73 -13.74
CA GLU A 65 17.73 16.58 -13.19
C GLU A 65 16.66 15.76 -12.43
N ILE A 66 16.49 14.48 -12.74
CA ILE A 66 15.57 13.60 -12.03
C ILE A 66 16.19 13.20 -10.69
N THR A 67 15.57 13.59 -9.59
CA THR A 67 16.05 13.30 -8.23
C THR A 67 15.21 12.26 -7.51
N VAL A 68 13.95 12.06 -7.93
CA VAL A 68 13.00 11.09 -7.37
C VAL A 68 12.53 10.16 -8.49
N VAL A 69 12.47 8.86 -8.21
CA VAL A 69 11.93 7.87 -9.16
C VAL A 69 10.87 7.03 -8.47
N HIS A 70 9.70 6.93 -9.10
CA HIS A 70 8.64 6.05 -8.71
C HIS A 70 8.78 4.70 -9.44
N ASN A 71 8.80 3.62 -8.67
CA ASN A 71 8.80 2.26 -9.21
C ASN A 71 7.38 1.70 -9.16
N CYS A 72 6.72 1.67 -10.32
CA CYS A 72 5.34 1.20 -10.52
C CYS A 72 5.29 -0.09 -11.35
N THR A 73 6.38 -0.86 -11.37
CA THR A 73 6.49 -2.13 -12.10
C THR A 73 5.75 -3.27 -11.37
N PRO A 74 5.54 -4.45 -12.00
CA PRO A 74 5.07 -5.65 -11.30
C PRO A 74 6.06 -6.12 -10.22
N ASN A 75 5.55 -6.88 -9.22
CA ASN A 75 6.28 -7.25 -8.00
C ASN A 75 7.68 -7.86 -8.25
N HIS A 76 7.80 -8.79 -9.20
CA HIS A 76 9.07 -9.48 -9.51
C HIS A 76 10.18 -8.54 -10.03
N LEU A 77 9.84 -7.34 -10.45
CA LEU A 77 10.79 -6.33 -10.91
C LEU A 77 11.20 -5.34 -9.80
N HIS A 78 10.49 -5.32 -8.66
CA HIS A 78 10.72 -4.31 -7.62
C HIS A 78 12.16 -4.30 -7.14
N LEU A 79 12.74 -5.48 -6.79
CA LEU A 79 14.13 -5.56 -6.35
C LEU A 79 15.09 -5.01 -7.41
N SER A 80 14.97 -5.48 -8.66
CA SER A 80 15.90 -5.13 -9.73
C SER A 80 15.86 -3.64 -10.06
N ILE A 81 14.67 -3.06 -10.13
CA ILE A 81 14.47 -1.65 -10.46
C ILE A 81 14.86 -0.75 -9.27
N ASN A 82 14.43 -1.07 -8.03
CA ASN A 82 14.82 -0.31 -6.85
C ASN A 82 16.34 -0.28 -6.65
N LYS A 83 17.04 -1.40 -6.90
CA LYS A 83 18.52 -1.43 -6.88
C LYS A 83 19.15 -0.48 -7.90
N LYS A 84 18.60 -0.40 -9.13
CA LYS A 84 19.10 0.54 -10.15
C LYS A 84 18.87 1.98 -9.73
N ILE A 85 17.68 2.31 -9.18
CA ILE A 85 17.34 3.65 -8.69
C ILE A 85 18.30 4.09 -7.57
N ILE A 86 18.51 3.23 -6.56
CA ILE A 86 19.38 3.51 -5.42
C ILE A 86 20.84 3.69 -5.90
N LYS A 87 21.35 2.80 -6.76
CA LYS A 87 22.71 2.91 -7.32
C LYS A 87 22.91 4.15 -8.18
N ALA A 88 21.85 4.69 -8.78
CA ALA A 88 21.88 5.96 -9.51
C ALA A 88 21.85 7.19 -8.59
N GLY A 89 21.84 7.00 -7.26
CA GLY A 89 21.82 8.08 -6.28
C GLY A 89 20.48 8.82 -6.20
N LYS A 90 19.38 8.20 -6.60
CA LYS A 90 18.06 8.85 -6.64
C LYS A 90 17.17 8.37 -5.50
N HIS A 91 16.34 9.27 -4.96
CA HIS A 91 15.28 8.91 -4.01
C HIS A 91 14.29 7.97 -4.67
N VAL A 92 13.75 7.00 -3.92
CA VAL A 92 12.89 5.94 -4.45
C VAL A 92 11.55 5.89 -3.73
N PHE A 93 10.46 5.91 -4.50
CA PHE A 93 9.12 5.64 -4.03
C PHE A 93 8.59 4.40 -4.76
N SER A 94 8.53 3.27 -4.05
CA SER A 94 8.20 1.97 -4.64
C SER A 94 6.75 1.60 -4.41
N GLU A 95 6.17 0.92 -5.39
CA GLU A 95 4.92 0.21 -5.16
C GLU A 95 5.09 -0.95 -4.17
N LYS A 96 3.99 -1.33 -3.56
CA LYS A 96 3.86 -2.47 -2.66
C LYS A 96 3.51 -3.77 -3.47
N PRO A 97 3.87 -4.94 -2.93
CA PRO A 97 4.79 -5.17 -1.83
C PRO A 97 6.21 -4.74 -2.20
N LEU A 98 7.03 -4.39 -1.21
CA LEU A 98 8.39 -3.90 -1.46
C LEU A 98 9.25 -4.88 -2.28
N GLY A 99 9.02 -6.18 -2.10
CA GLY A 99 9.61 -7.29 -2.84
C GLY A 99 8.72 -8.52 -2.71
N MET A 100 9.06 -9.62 -3.34
CA MET A 100 8.32 -10.88 -3.25
C MET A 100 8.68 -11.71 -2.02
N THR A 101 9.88 -11.50 -1.46
CA THR A 101 10.40 -12.25 -0.31
C THR A 101 11.13 -11.35 0.68
N GLY A 102 11.29 -11.87 1.93
CA GLY A 102 12.09 -11.24 2.97
C GLY A 102 13.56 -11.05 2.56
N GLU A 103 14.13 -12.00 1.82
CA GLU A 103 15.48 -11.88 1.29
C GLU A 103 15.63 -10.70 0.32
N GLU A 104 14.68 -10.54 -0.62
CA GLU A 104 14.69 -9.43 -1.58
C GLU A 104 14.64 -8.08 -0.89
N SER A 105 13.72 -7.91 0.05
CA SER A 105 13.58 -6.66 0.79
C SER A 105 14.76 -6.39 1.72
N LEU A 106 15.38 -7.43 2.32
CA LEU A 106 16.60 -7.31 3.11
C LEU A 106 17.80 -6.84 2.26
N LEU A 107 17.92 -7.33 1.01
CA LEU A 107 18.95 -6.86 0.08
C LEU A 107 18.80 -5.36 -0.23
N MET A 108 17.57 -4.86 -0.38
CA MET A 108 17.32 -3.42 -0.56
C MET A 108 17.72 -2.61 0.67
N LEU A 109 17.40 -3.09 1.89
CA LEU A 109 17.81 -2.44 3.13
C LEU A 109 19.34 -2.40 3.30
N LYS A 110 20.06 -3.48 2.93
CA LYS A 110 21.53 -3.50 2.95
C LYS A 110 22.10 -2.43 2.00
N LEU A 111 21.55 -2.32 0.80
CA LEU A 111 21.99 -1.33 -0.18
C LEU A 111 21.73 0.11 0.30
N LEU A 112 20.63 0.35 0.99
CA LEU A 112 20.31 1.68 1.56
C LEU A 112 21.28 2.08 2.68
N LYS A 113 21.79 1.13 3.48
CA LYS A 113 22.83 1.42 4.48
C LYS A 113 24.14 1.93 3.87
N GLU A 114 24.42 1.55 2.63
CA GLU A 114 25.56 2.06 1.87
C GLU A 114 25.24 3.40 1.17
N ASN A 115 23.98 3.83 1.18
CA ASN A 115 23.46 5.00 0.46
C ASN A 115 22.52 5.83 1.37
N GLU A 116 22.98 6.22 2.56
CA GLU A 116 22.18 6.85 3.63
C GLU A 116 21.50 8.17 3.27
N ASN A 117 21.91 8.83 2.18
CA ASN A 117 21.32 10.08 1.72
C ASN A 117 20.03 9.86 0.89
N ILE A 118 19.69 8.60 0.57
CA ILE A 118 18.52 8.26 -0.24
C ILE A 118 17.31 8.16 0.68
N VAL A 119 16.31 8.98 0.39
CA VAL A 119 14.98 8.85 0.97
C VAL A 119 14.23 7.76 0.19
N HIS A 120 13.62 6.84 0.91
CA HIS A 120 12.91 5.70 0.36
C HIS A 120 11.52 5.57 0.98
N GLY A 121 10.54 5.21 0.17
CA GLY A 121 9.15 5.04 0.62
C GLY A 121 8.44 3.92 -0.12
N VAL A 122 7.45 3.31 0.55
CA VAL A 122 6.55 2.29 -0.01
C VAL A 122 5.13 2.84 -0.07
N ASN A 123 4.40 2.55 -1.15
CA ASN A 123 3.08 3.11 -1.39
C ASN A 123 1.97 2.37 -0.63
N PHE A 124 1.98 2.46 0.70
CA PHE A 124 0.85 2.06 1.53
C PHE A 124 -0.15 3.21 1.69
N VAL A 125 -1.02 3.35 0.71
CA VAL A 125 -1.90 4.51 0.54
C VAL A 125 -2.95 4.67 1.65
N TYR A 126 -3.45 3.58 2.23
CA TYR A 126 -4.58 3.62 3.18
C TYR A 126 -4.26 4.34 4.48
N ARG A 127 -3.00 4.32 4.93
CA ARG A 127 -2.58 5.10 6.10
C ARG A 127 -2.79 6.60 5.94
N MET A 128 -2.93 7.10 4.70
CA MET A 128 -2.98 8.52 4.37
C MET A 128 -4.40 9.09 4.16
N TYR A 129 -5.42 8.30 4.42
CA TYR A 129 -6.78 8.84 4.50
C TYR A 129 -6.89 9.83 5.67
N PRO A 130 -7.56 10.98 5.49
CA PRO A 130 -7.64 12.00 6.54
C PRO A 130 -8.16 11.49 7.88
N LEU A 131 -9.23 10.67 7.87
CA LEU A 131 -9.78 10.12 9.12
C LEU A 131 -8.95 8.97 9.70
N VAL A 132 -8.19 8.25 8.90
CA VAL A 132 -7.20 7.28 9.42
C VAL A 132 -6.08 8.02 10.16
N GLN A 133 -5.61 9.14 9.63
CA GLN A 133 -4.68 10.01 10.34
C GLN A 133 -5.29 10.62 11.61
N GLU A 134 -6.55 11.03 11.56
CA GLU A 134 -7.26 11.48 12.76
C GLU A 134 -7.34 10.38 13.83
N MET A 135 -7.65 9.13 13.45
CA MET A 135 -7.62 7.99 14.37
C MET A 135 -6.23 7.80 15.00
N LYS A 136 -5.17 7.83 14.19
CA LYS A 136 -3.77 7.76 14.66
C LYS A 136 -3.50 8.79 15.77
N TYR A 137 -3.88 10.05 15.55
CA TYR A 137 -3.62 11.09 16.54
C TYR A 137 -4.54 10.99 17.76
N LYS A 138 -5.80 10.57 17.60
CA LYS A 138 -6.70 10.29 18.74
C LYS A 138 -6.18 9.16 19.61
N VAL A 139 -5.66 8.10 19.00
CA VAL A 139 -4.99 7.00 19.74
C VAL A 139 -3.75 7.51 20.47
N LYS A 140 -2.86 8.22 19.75
CA LYS A 140 -1.63 8.80 20.30
C LYS A 140 -1.89 9.76 21.47
N ASN A 141 -2.95 10.56 21.38
CA ASN A 141 -3.33 11.52 22.43
C ASN A 141 -4.10 10.90 23.60
N GLY A 142 -4.35 9.58 23.57
CA GLY A 142 -5.04 8.85 24.63
C GLY A 142 -6.55 9.11 24.72
N GLU A 143 -7.18 9.60 23.64
CA GLU A 143 -8.62 9.89 23.60
C GLU A 143 -9.45 8.60 23.77
N ILE A 144 -8.97 7.48 23.23
CA ILE A 144 -9.61 6.16 23.43
C ILE A 144 -9.12 5.41 24.69
N GLY A 145 -8.24 6.04 25.47
CA GLY A 145 -7.54 5.36 26.57
C GLY A 145 -6.45 4.42 26.07
N ILE A 146 -6.28 3.26 26.72
CA ILE A 146 -5.29 2.25 26.34
C ILE A 146 -5.92 1.33 25.29
N PRO A 147 -5.39 1.22 24.07
CA PRO A 147 -5.86 0.23 23.09
C PRO A 147 -5.75 -1.20 23.64
N LYS A 148 -6.74 -2.03 23.39
CA LYS A 148 -6.82 -3.42 23.88
C LYS A 148 -7.00 -4.41 22.76
N LEU A 149 -7.91 -4.12 21.83
CA LEU A 149 -8.24 -5.00 20.72
C LEU A 149 -8.26 -4.21 19.42
N VAL A 150 -8.05 -4.89 18.32
CA VAL A 150 -8.25 -4.36 16.97
C VAL A 150 -8.73 -5.46 16.04
N HIS A 151 -9.73 -5.15 15.22
CA HIS A 151 -10.27 -6.10 14.27
C HIS A 151 -10.76 -5.42 12.98
N GLY A 152 -10.95 -6.21 11.92
CA GLY A 152 -11.49 -5.70 10.68
C GLY A 152 -11.28 -6.61 9.48
N SER A 153 -11.45 -6.03 8.31
CA SER A 153 -11.35 -6.79 7.06
C SER A 153 -10.94 -5.93 5.87
N TYR A 154 -10.45 -6.60 4.82
CA TYR A 154 -10.36 -6.00 3.50
C TYR A 154 -10.93 -6.98 2.47
N LEU A 155 -12.10 -6.64 1.90
CA LEU A 155 -12.87 -7.52 1.04
C LEU A 155 -13.06 -6.89 -0.35
N GLN A 156 -12.87 -7.72 -1.37
CA GLN A 156 -13.05 -7.39 -2.78
C GLN A 156 -13.75 -8.54 -3.51
N ASP A 157 -14.24 -8.33 -4.73
CA ASP A 157 -14.89 -9.35 -5.57
C ASP A 157 -14.32 -9.47 -6.98
N TRP A 158 -13.16 -8.88 -7.23
CA TRP A 158 -12.60 -8.83 -8.58
C TRP A 158 -12.07 -10.17 -9.12
N LEU A 159 -11.97 -11.19 -8.26
CA LEU A 159 -11.65 -12.57 -8.61
C LEU A 159 -12.78 -13.56 -8.28
N LEU A 160 -14.04 -13.09 -8.27
CA LEU A 160 -15.20 -13.88 -7.87
C LEU A 160 -15.50 -15.02 -8.85
N PHE A 161 -15.23 -14.86 -10.15
CA PHE A 161 -15.53 -15.85 -11.16
C PHE A 161 -14.29 -16.66 -11.53
N GLU A 162 -14.48 -17.93 -11.93
CA GLU A 162 -13.38 -18.79 -12.40
C GLU A 162 -12.64 -18.20 -13.63
N THR A 163 -13.33 -17.35 -14.41
CA THR A 163 -12.77 -16.65 -15.59
C THR A 163 -12.03 -15.35 -15.25
N ASP A 164 -12.11 -14.88 -14.00
CA ASP A 164 -11.33 -13.75 -13.57
C ASP A 164 -9.87 -14.14 -13.45
N TYR A 165 -9.02 -13.51 -14.24
CA TYR A 165 -7.60 -13.83 -14.31
C TYR A 165 -6.75 -12.58 -14.41
N ASN A 166 -5.63 -12.59 -13.68
CA ASN A 166 -4.68 -11.48 -13.65
C ASN A 166 -3.28 -12.02 -13.36
N TRP A 167 -2.23 -11.26 -13.71
CA TRP A 167 -0.84 -11.63 -13.43
C TRP A 167 -0.55 -11.89 -11.94
N ARG A 168 -1.36 -11.34 -11.02
CA ARG A 168 -1.25 -11.61 -9.59
C ARG A 168 -1.55 -13.06 -9.19
N LEU A 169 -2.16 -13.82 -10.07
CA LEU A 169 -2.38 -15.25 -9.90
C LEU A 169 -1.14 -16.09 -10.26
N GLU A 170 -0.12 -15.48 -10.86
CA GLU A 170 1.13 -16.14 -11.26
C GLU A 170 2.20 -15.92 -10.19
N PRO A 171 2.58 -16.94 -9.40
CA PRO A 171 3.56 -16.78 -8.31
C PRO A 171 4.92 -16.26 -8.78
N GLU A 172 5.31 -16.56 -10.03
CA GLU A 172 6.55 -16.09 -10.65
C GLU A 172 6.57 -14.56 -10.83
N MET A 173 5.40 -13.94 -10.92
CA MET A 173 5.25 -12.49 -11.10
C MET A 173 4.85 -11.77 -9.80
N ALA A 174 4.02 -12.39 -8.98
CA ALA A 174 3.42 -11.77 -7.81
C ALA A 174 4.05 -12.17 -6.49
N GLY A 175 4.71 -13.34 -6.43
CA GLY A 175 5.24 -13.94 -5.22
C GLY A 175 4.35 -15.08 -4.68
N PRO A 176 4.72 -15.67 -3.54
CA PRO A 176 4.10 -16.89 -3.01
C PRO A 176 2.72 -16.67 -2.35
N SER A 177 2.33 -15.43 -2.14
CA SER A 177 1.05 -15.02 -1.53
C SER A 177 0.35 -14.03 -2.44
N ARG A 178 -0.99 -14.08 -2.48
CA ARG A 178 -1.79 -13.17 -3.29
C ARG A 178 -2.66 -12.28 -2.41
N CYS A 179 -3.74 -12.81 -1.86
CA CYS A 179 -4.72 -12.02 -1.09
C CYS A 179 -4.08 -11.34 0.14
N ILE A 180 -3.24 -12.06 0.89
CA ILE A 180 -2.52 -11.48 2.04
C ILE A 180 -1.50 -10.43 1.57
N ALA A 181 -0.71 -10.73 0.53
CA ALA A 181 0.31 -9.80 0.03
C ALA A 181 -0.28 -8.59 -0.68
N ASP A 182 -1.36 -8.75 -1.45
CA ASP A 182 -1.99 -7.66 -2.21
C ASP A 182 -2.82 -6.74 -1.31
N ILE A 183 -3.81 -7.28 -0.58
CA ILE A 183 -4.75 -6.48 0.20
C ILE A 183 -4.52 -6.58 1.71
N GLY A 184 -4.10 -7.73 2.24
CA GLY A 184 -3.76 -7.89 3.65
C GLY A 184 -2.60 -7.00 4.09
N SER A 185 -1.61 -6.79 3.22
CA SER A 185 -0.47 -5.90 3.47
C SER A 185 -0.91 -4.47 3.79
N HIS A 186 -1.88 -3.94 3.09
CA HIS A 186 -2.46 -2.62 3.37
C HIS A 186 -3.14 -2.56 4.74
N TRP A 187 -3.89 -3.62 5.09
CA TRP A 187 -4.57 -3.69 6.37
C TRP A 187 -3.57 -3.70 7.54
N MET A 188 -2.56 -4.56 7.46
CA MET A 188 -1.50 -4.67 8.48
C MET A 188 -0.73 -3.37 8.62
N ASP A 189 -0.35 -2.72 7.52
CA ASP A 189 0.34 -1.44 7.52
C ASP A 189 -0.47 -0.33 8.20
N THR A 190 -1.75 -0.20 7.82
CA THR A 190 -2.63 0.85 8.34
C THR A 190 -2.84 0.71 9.85
N VAL A 191 -3.13 -0.50 10.32
CA VAL A 191 -3.37 -0.75 11.75
C VAL A 191 -2.11 -0.54 12.58
N GLN A 192 -0.94 -1.00 12.12
CA GLN A 192 0.33 -0.73 12.79
C GLN A 192 0.62 0.77 12.86
N THR A 193 0.31 1.51 11.80
CA THR A 193 0.46 2.97 11.77
C THR A 193 -0.44 3.68 12.78
N VAL A 194 -1.71 3.28 12.86
CA VAL A 194 -2.69 3.88 13.79
C VAL A 194 -2.34 3.59 15.25
N LEU A 195 -1.88 2.37 15.54
CA LEU A 195 -1.53 1.94 16.90
C LEU A 195 -0.08 2.24 17.28
N ALA A 196 0.74 2.75 16.36
CA ALA A 196 2.17 2.97 16.52
C ALA A 196 2.89 1.75 17.14
N SER A 197 2.52 0.54 16.71
CA SER A 197 3.01 -0.73 17.26
C SER A 197 3.08 -1.78 16.17
N ARG A 198 4.04 -2.70 16.26
CA ARG A 198 4.24 -3.77 15.30
C ARG A 198 3.47 -5.03 15.69
N ILE A 199 2.97 -5.75 14.67
CA ILE A 199 2.50 -7.13 14.81
C ILE A 199 3.73 -8.02 14.98
N THR A 200 3.76 -8.83 16.04
CA THR A 200 4.92 -9.66 16.41
C THR A 200 4.69 -11.15 16.26
N GLU A 201 3.42 -11.58 16.32
CA GLU A 201 3.05 -13.00 16.29
C GLU A 201 1.72 -13.18 15.57
N VAL A 202 1.61 -14.20 14.71
CA VAL A 202 0.42 -14.48 13.89
C VAL A 202 -0.01 -15.95 13.96
N CYS A 203 -1.33 -16.19 13.81
CA CYS A 203 -1.92 -17.51 13.56
C CYS A 203 -2.95 -17.39 12.46
N ALA A 204 -2.83 -18.19 11.40
CA ALA A 204 -3.57 -17.97 10.17
C ALA A 204 -4.22 -19.24 9.60
N ASP A 205 -5.35 -19.03 8.91
CA ASP A 205 -6.02 -20.00 8.04
C ASP A 205 -6.22 -19.35 6.66
N LEU A 206 -5.67 -19.99 5.62
CA LEU A 206 -5.69 -19.51 4.23
C LEU A 206 -6.42 -20.50 3.34
N VAL A 207 -7.20 -19.99 2.39
CA VAL A 207 -8.02 -20.81 1.50
C VAL A 207 -7.84 -20.38 0.03
N THR A 208 -7.55 -21.34 -0.84
CA THR A 208 -7.69 -21.21 -2.29
C THR A 208 -9.09 -21.68 -2.67
N VAL A 209 -10.01 -20.75 -2.87
CA VAL A 209 -11.43 -21.04 -3.16
C VAL A 209 -11.58 -21.64 -4.56
N PHE A 210 -10.80 -21.17 -5.52
CA PHE A 210 -10.77 -21.67 -6.89
C PHE A 210 -9.40 -22.29 -7.20
N PRO A 211 -9.22 -23.61 -6.94
CA PRO A 211 -7.95 -24.30 -7.17
C PRO A 211 -7.60 -24.42 -8.67
N VAL A 212 -8.58 -24.24 -9.56
CA VAL A 212 -8.39 -24.16 -11.01
C VAL A 212 -9.17 -22.93 -11.52
N ARG A 213 -8.51 -22.11 -12.34
CA ARG A 213 -9.15 -20.97 -13.01
C ARG A 213 -8.99 -21.06 -14.51
N LYS A 214 -9.87 -20.39 -15.23
CA LYS A 214 -9.88 -20.27 -16.68
C LYS A 214 -9.02 -19.08 -17.09
N LYS A 215 -7.76 -19.36 -17.49
CA LYS A 215 -6.84 -18.33 -18.00
C LYS A 215 -7.21 -17.99 -19.44
N PRO A 216 -7.53 -16.72 -19.78
CA PRO A 216 -7.80 -16.35 -21.16
C PRO A 216 -6.51 -16.41 -21.99
N LYS A 217 -6.65 -16.89 -23.24
CA LYS A 217 -5.57 -16.83 -24.23
C LYS A 217 -5.52 -15.41 -24.81
N GLY A 218 -4.42 -14.69 -24.61
CA GLY A 218 -4.24 -13.31 -25.08
C GLY A 218 -3.88 -12.31 -23.99
N GLN A 219 -3.94 -11.01 -24.33
CA GLN A 219 -3.67 -9.95 -23.37
C GLN A 219 -4.81 -9.78 -22.37
N ILE A 220 -4.47 -9.67 -21.10
CA ILE A 220 -5.40 -9.50 -19.99
C ILE A 220 -5.18 -8.10 -19.40
N GLU A 221 -6.24 -7.29 -19.38
CA GLU A 221 -6.24 -6.04 -18.64
C GLU A 221 -6.67 -6.27 -17.19
N THR A 222 -6.02 -5.59 -16.26
CA THR A 222 -6.38 -5.67 -14.83
C THR A 222 -7.79 -5.13 -14.62
N PHE A 223 -8.62 -5.90 -13.89
CA PHE A 223 -10.04 -5.60 -13.61
C PHE A 223 -10.98 -5.64 -14.83
N SER A 224 -10.57 -6.26 -15.94
CA SER A 224 -11.46 -6.48 -17.09
C SER A 224 -12.27 -7.78 -16.94
N ILE A 225 -13.50 -7.79 -17.50
CA ILE A 225 -14.33 -8.99 -17.59
C ILE A 225 -14.13 -9.59 -18.99
N ASN A 226 -13.57 -10.79 -19.06
CA ASN A 226 -13.32 -11.49 -20.33
C ASN A 226 -14.47 -12.46 -20.65
N THR A 227 -15.45 -12.01 -21.44
CA THR A 227 -16.64 -12.82 -21.77
C THR A 227 -16.51 -13.66 -23.04
N ASN A 228 -15.58 -13.34 -23.95
CA ASN A 228 -15.48 -13.93 -25.30
C ASN A 228 -14.10 -14.53 -25.62
N ALA A 229 -13.29 -14.85 -24.63
CA ALA A 229 -11.96 -15.41 -24.85
C ALA A 229 -11.99 -16.95 -24.92
N GLU A 230 -11.05 -17.54 -25.66
CA GLU A 230 -10.69 -18.93 -25.44
C GLU A 230 -9.92 -19.05 -24.13
N PHE A 231 -10.18 -20.09 -23.36
CA PHE A 231 -9.56 -20.31 -22.06
C PHE A 231 -8.72 -21.59 -22.03
N GLU A 232 -7.76 -21.60 -21.13
CA GLU A 232 -7.04 -22.79 -20.68
C GLU A 232 -7.16 -22.93 -19.17
N ASP A 233 -7.15 -24.17 -18.67
CA ASP A 233 -7.19 -24.43 -17.23
C ASP A 233 -5.81 -24.12 -16.61
N ARG A 234 -5.82 -23.37 -15.51
CA ARG A 234 -4.62 -23.02 -14.76
C ARG A 234 -4.79 -23.39 -13.29
N GLU A 235 -3.89 -24.22 -12.77
CA GLU A 235 -3.82 -24.52 -11.33
C GLU A 235 -3.40 -23.28 -10.55
N ILE A 236 -4.14 -22.96 -9.47
CA ILE A 236 -3.91 -21.83 -8.58
C ILE A 236 -3.39 -22.34 -7.23
N LYS A 237 -2.27 -21.79 -6.79
CA LYS A 237 -1.59 -22.18 -5.52
C LYS A 237 -1.64 -21.08 -4.45
N THR A 238 -2.07 -19.88 -4.83
CA THR A 238 -2.18 -18.73 -3.93
C THR A 238 -3.59 -18.61 -3.38
N GLU A 239 -3.69 -18.04 -2.20
CA GLU A 239 -4.93 -17.90 -1.45
C GLU A 239 -5.88 -16.83 -2.02
N ASP A 240 -7.19 -17.11 -2.07
CA ASP A 240 -8.28 -16.17 -2.36
C ASP A 240 -8.81 -15.51 -1.08
N TYR A 241 -8.61 -16.15 0.07
CA TYR A 241 -9.08 -15.76 1.38
C TYR A 241 -8.03 -16.06 2.45
N GLY A 242 -7.99 -15.20 3.47
CA GLY A 242 -7.18 -15.45 4.67
C GLY A 242 -7.80 -14.84 5.92
N ALA A 243 -7.81 -15.61 7.02
CA ALA A 243 -8.13 -15.14 8.36
C ALA A 243 -6.88 -15.22 9.25
N VAL A 244 -6.59 -14.15 9.97
CA VAL A 244 -5.36 -14.02 10.75
C VAL A 244 -5.66 -13.48 12.14
N LEU A 245 -5.33 -14.26 13.16
CA LEU A 245 -5.20 -13.80 14.56
C LEU A 245 -3.78 -13.26 14.75
N PHE A 246 -3.62 -12.20 15.53
CA PHE A 246 -2.30 -11.64 15.76
C PHE A 246 -2.15 -11.02 17.17
N LYS A 247 -0.89 -10.82 17.56
CA LYS A 247 -0.50 -10.06 18.74
C LYS A 247 0.45 -8.95 18.35
N MET A 248 0.34 -7.81 19.01
CA MET A 248 1.20 -6.65 18.80
C MET A 248 2.18 -6.45 19.94
N GLU A 249 3.25 -5.75 19.68
CA GLU A 249 4.33 -5.43 20.62
C GLU A 249 3.84 -4.71 21.88
N ASN A 250 2.85 -3.82 21.75
CA ASN A 250 2.23 -3.09 22.85
C ASN A 250 1.16 -3.91 23.64
N GLY A 251 1.02 -5.21 23.36
CA GLY A 251 0.07 -6.11 24.03
C GLY A 251 -1.35 -6.07 23.49
N VAL A 252 -1.61 -5.33 22.40
CA VAL A 252 -2.90 -5.39 21.69
C VAL A 252 -3.02 -6.74 20.98
N HIS A 253 -4.20 -7.35 21.07
CA HIS A 253 -4.57 -8.53 20.30
C HIS A 253 -5.53 -8.15 19.19
N GLY A 254 -5.48 -8.87 18.08
CA GLY A 254 -6.39 -8.57 16.97
C GLY A 254 -6.70 -9.75 16.07
N VAL A 255 -7.64 -9.49 15.18
CA VAL A 255 -8.04 -10.40 14.10
C VAL A 255 -8.39 -9.60 12.85
N PHE A 256 -7.96 -10.10 11.71
CA PHE A 256 -8.47 -9.59 10.43
C PHE A 256 -8.72 -10.74 9.46
N HIS A 257 -9.54 -10.47 8.46
CA HIS A 257 -9.69 -11.37 7.32
C HIS A 257 -9.71 -10.57 6.03
N VAL A 258 -9.21 -11.22 4.98
CA VAL A 258 -9.14 -10.66 3.63
C VAL A 258 -9.74 -11.61 2.61
N SER A 259 -10.33 -11.07 1.56
CA SER A 259 -10.93 -11.86 0.48
C SER A 259 -10.97 -11.08 -0.82
N GLU A 260 -10.69 -11.76 -1.92
CA GLU A 260 -10.83 -11.22 -3.29
C GLU A 260 -12.04 -11.83 -4.04
N VAL A 261 -12.85 -12.63 -3.30
CA VAL A 261 -14.00 -13.37 -3.84
C VAL A 261 -15.31 -13.08 -3.08
N SER A 262 -15.39 -11.92 -2.43
CA SER A 262 -16.56 -11.51 -1.64
C SER A 262 -17.55 -10.72 -2.49
N ALA A 263 -18.56 -11.38 -3.06
CA ALA A 263 -19.55 -10.79 -3.96
C ALA A 263 -20.12 -9.46 -3.45
N GLY A 264 -20.08 -8.43 -4.30
CA GLY A 264 -20.61 -7.09 -4.00
C GLY A 264 -19.68 -6.17 -3.24
N ARG A 265 -18.56 -6.67 -2.66
CA ARG A 265 -17.53 -5.85 -2.02
C ARG A 265 -16.51 -5.39 -3.05
N LYS A 266 -16.43 -4.07 -3.29
CA LYS A 266 -15.53 -3.52 -4.32
C LYS A 266 -14.18 -3.13 -3.74
N CYS A 267 -14.19 -2.47 -2.58
CA CYS A 267 -12.99 -2.05 -1.85
C CYS A 267 -13.34 -1.85 -0.36
N TYR A 268 -13.92 -2.88 0.27
CA TYR A 268 -14.40 -2.81 1.64
C TYR A 268 -13.26 -3.04 2.62
N PHE A 269 -12.46 -2.01 2.82
CA PHE A 269 -11.43 -1.95 3.85
C PHE A 269 -12.02 -1.31 5.10
N ASN A 270 -11.99 -2.02 6.21
CA ASN A 270 -12.45 -1.48 7.48
C ASN A 270 -11.59 -1.99 8.64
N PHE A 271 -11.57 -1.23 9.73
CA PHE A 271 -11.01 -1.66 11.00
C PHE A 271 -11.65 -0.90 12.17
N GLU A 272 -11.65 -1.55 13.32
CA GLU A 272 -12.07 -0.98 14.61
C GLU A 272 -10.96 -1.17 15.63
N VAL A 273 -10.67 -0.11 16.38
CA VAL A 273 -9.72 -0.10 17.49
C VAL A 273 -10.47 0.12 18.77
N ASP A 274 -10.40 -0.84 19.71
CA ASP A 274 -11.07 -0.81 21.00
C ASP A 274 -10.10 -0.38 22.10
N GLY A 275 -10.39 0.75 22.72
CA GLY A 275 -9.67 1.26 23.87
C GLY A 275 -10.45 1.16 25.16
N THR A 276 -9.81 1.53 26.29
CA THR A 276 -10.44 1.48 27.63
C THR A 276 -11.46 2.59 27.85
N LYS A 277 -11.51 3.62 27.01
CA LYS A 277 -12.45 4.75 27.12
C LYS A 277 -13.41 4.86 25.94
N ALA A 278 -12.98 4.47 24.75
CA ALA A 278 -13.76 4.55 23.52
C ALA A 278 -13.24 3.57 22.46
N SER A 279 -14.08 3.27 21.48
CA SER A 279 -13.72 2.57 20.25
C SER A 279 -13.79 3.51 19.05
N LEU A 280 -12.96 3.29 18.05
CA LEU A 280 -12.96 4.02 16.78
C LEU A 280 -13.10 3.02 15.63
N TYR A 281 -14.10 3.22 14.77
CA TYR A 281 -14.30 2.42 13.56
C TYR A 281 -14.24 3.30 12.32
N TRP A 282 -13.55 2.82 11.28
CA TRP A 282 -13.49 3.45 9.98
C TRP A 282 -13.66 2.45 8.84
N ASN A 283 -14.26 2.91 7.73
CA ASN A 283 -14.52 2.13 6.54
C ASN A 283 -14.23 2.96 5.29
N GLN A 284 -13.43 2.42 4.39
CA GLN A 284 -13.00 3.08 3.16
C GLN A 284 -14.16 3.40 2.20
N GLU A 285 -15.21 2.56 2.14
CA GLU A 285 -16.40 2.83 1.30
C GLU A 285 -17.24 4.00 1.84
N SER A 286 -16.92 4.50 3.04
CA SER A 286 -17.49 5.70 3.67
C SER A 286 -16.37 6.54 4.30
N ALA A 287 -15.34 6.85 3.51
CA ALA A 287 -14.05 7.35 3.97
C ALA A 287 -14.10 8.66 4.77
N ASP A 288 -15.12 9.49 4.54
CA ASP A 288 -15.33 10.77 5.26
C ASP A 288 -16.07 10.64 6.60
N HIS A 289 -16.33 9.40 7.04
CA HIS A 289 -17.02 9.13 8.29
C HIS A 289 -16.23 8.16 9.17
N MET A 290 -16.22 8.44 10.48
CA MET A 290 -15.65 7.59 11.50
C MET A 290 -16.68 7.44 12.63
N TRP A 291 -16.93 6.23 13.09
CA TRP A 291 -17.75 6.02 14.27
C TRP A 291 -16.88 6.05 15.53
N MET A 292 -17.41 6.66 16.60
CA MET A 292 -16.83 6.63 17.94
C MET A 292 -17.84 6.02 18.91
N GLY A 293 -17.46 4.93 19.56
CA GLY A 293 -18.27 4.19 20.52
C GLY A 293 -17.87 4.49 21.95
N PHE A 294 -18.87 4.64 22.83
CA PHE A 294 -18.70 4.89 24.26
C PHE A 294 -19.61 3.96 25.06
N ARG A 295 -19.21 3.65 26.30
CA ARG A 295 -20.03 2.85 27.21
C ARG A 295 -20.96 3.70 28.07
N ASP A 296 -20.56 4.90 28.40
CA ASP A 296 -21.16 5.76 29.43
C ASP A 296 -21.93 6.96 28.86
N ARG A 297 -22.01 7.05 27.53
CA ARG A 297 -22.72 8.11 26.79
C ARG A 297 -23.06 7.63 25.38
N ASP A 298 -23.80 8.44 24.64
CA ASP A 298 -24.19 8.14 23.25
C ASP A 298 -22.99 7.99 22.34
N ASN A 299 -23.04 7.02 21.42
CA ASN A 299 -22.11 6.89 20.31
C ASN A 299 -22.29 8.02 19.32
N CYS A 300 -21.26 8.38 18.59
CA CYS A 300 -21.36 9.42 17.57
C CYS A 300 -20.71 9.00 16.25
N GLN A 301 -21.20 9.58 15.15
CA GLN A 301 -20.57 9.54 13.85
C GLN A 301 -19.85 10.85 13.63
N VAL A 302 -18.54 10.78 13.46
CA VAL A 302 -17.67 11.92 13.17
C VAL A 302 -17.56 12.03 11.65
N MET A 303 -17.98 13.16 11.10
CA MET A 303 -17.71 13.52 9.71
C MET A 303 -16.37 14.23 9.60
N ARG A 304 -15.62 13.95 8.53
CA ARG A 304 -14.40 14.70 8.21
C ARG A 304 -14.71 16.20 8.11
N ASN A 305 -14.12 16.95 9.03
CA ASN A 305 -14.24 18.40 9.05
C ASN A 305 -12.89 19.01 9.43
N PRO A 306 -12.18 19.67 8.47
CA PRO A 306 -10.85 20.23 8.70
C PRO A 306 -10.77 21.15 9.93
N ASN A 307 -11.87 21.85 10.25
CA ASN A 307 -11.89 22.79 11.37
C ASN A 307 -11.98 22.11 12.74
N LEU A 308 -12.39 20.84 12.80
CA LEU A 308 -12.58 20.07 14.02
C LEU A 308 -11.55 18.96 14.20
N MET A 309 -10.76 18.65 13.15
CA MET A 309 -9.70 17.65 13.22
C MET A 309 -8.53 18.12 14.08
N THR A 310 -7.78 17.18 14.63
CA THR A 310 -6.51 17.46 15.31
C THR A 310 -5.57 18.24 14.37
N ALA A 311 -4.75 19.12 14.94
CA ALA A 311 -3.85 19.97 14.16
C ALA A 311 -2.93 19.16 13.22
N ASP A 312 -2.46 18.00 13.71
CA ASP A 312 -1.56 17.11 12.98
C ASP A 312 -2.28 16.40 11.83
N ALA A 313 -3.53 15.93 12.02
CA ALA A 313 -4.30 15.26 10.97
C ALA A 313 -4.85 16.23 9.92
N ARG A 314 -5.10 17.50 10.30
CA ARG A 314 -5.65 18.51 9.39
C ARG A 314 -4.82 18.72 8.13
N GLN A 315 -3.52 18.54 8.17
CA GLN A 315 -2.64 18.70 7.00
C GLN A 315 -2.94 17.70 5.85
N TYR A 316 -3.66 16.60 6.13
CA TYR A 316 -4.01 15.57 5.15
C TYR A 316 -5.36 15.80 4.47
N THR A 317 -6.08 16.86 4.82
CA THR A 317 -7.34 17.25 4.18
C THR A 317 -7.22 18.65 3.60
N TYR A 318 -7.87 18.88 2.48
CA TYR A 318 -7.84 20.19 1.79
C TYR A 318 -9.22 20.67 1.32
N LEU A 319 -10.23 19.77 1.30
CA LEU A 319 -11.60 20.14 0.98
C LEU A 319 -12.40 20.47 2.24
N ALA A 320 -13.33 21.40 2.10
CA ALA A 320 -14.28 21.72 3.15
C ALA A 320 -15.12 20.49 3.55
N ALA A 321 -15.69 20.50 4.74
CA ALA A 321 -16.63 19.47 5.19
C ALA A 321 -17.78 19.29 4.19
N GLY A 322 -18.20 18.04 3.95
CA GLY A 322 -19.25 17.70 3.01
C GLY A 322 -18.80 17.54 1.54
N HIS A 323 -17.53 17.79 1.23
CA HIS A 323 -16.92 17.47 -0.07
C HIS A 323 -16.08 16.20 0.09
N PRO A 324 -16.42 15.06 -0.52
CA PRO A 324 -15.75 13.80 -0.26
C PRO A 324 -14.27 13.83 -0.65
N GLU A 325 -13.42 13.26 0.21
CA GLU A 325 -12.03 12.95 -0.08
C GLU A 325 -11.85 11.43 -0.07
N GLY A 326 -11.25 10.88 -1.13
CA GLY A 326 -11.19 9.45 -1.37
C GLY A 326 -9.77 8.93 -1.61
N TRP A 327 -9.69 7.81 -2.33
CA TRP A 327 -8.44 7.11 -2.57
C TRP A 327 -7.38 7.98 -3.28
N ASN A 328 -7.78 8.77 -4.28
CA ASN A 328 -6.87 9.68 -4.99
C ASN A 328 -6.31 10.78 -4.08
N ASP A 329 -7.04 11.17 -3.05
CA ASP A 329 -6.59 12.16 -2.08
C ASP A 329 -5.60 11.55 -1.09
N ALA A 330 -5.86 10.33 -0.64
CA ALA A 330 -4.91 9.56 0.16
C ALA A 330 -3.62 9.27 -0.62
N MET A 331 -3.71 8.93 -1.90
CA MET A 331 -2.56 8.74 -2.80
C MET A 331 -1.74 10.03 -2.92
N LYS A 332 -2.40 11.16 -3.17
CA LYS A 332 -1.74 12.47 -3.20
C LYS A 332 -1.09 12.80 -1.85
N ASN A 333 -1.75 12.51 -0.74
CA ASN A 333 -1.19 12.76 0.60
C ASN A 333 0.07 11.93 0.86
N ASN A 334 0.10 10.66 0.43
CA ASN A 334 1.26 9.79 0.57
C ASN A 334 2.45 10.33 -0.21
N VAL A 335 2.25 10.61 -1.49
CA VAL A 335 3.29 11.19 -2.36
C VAL A 335 3.72 12.56 -1.85
N TYR A 336 2.78 13.42 -1.44
CA TYR A 336 3.09 14.74 -0.87
C TYR A 336 3.97 14.64 0.38
N SER A 337 3.66 13.72 1.31
CA SER A 337 4.46 13.53 2.53
C SER A 337 5.89 13.12 2.21
N PHE A 338 6.07 12.22 1.23
CA PHE A 338 7.38 11.79 0.76
C PHE A 338 8.18 12.96 0.14
N TYR A 339 7.57 13.72 -0.76
CA TYR A 339 8.22 14.86 -1.40
C TYR A 339 8.51 16.01 -0.42
N LYS A 340 7.60 16.29 0.50
CA LYS A 340 7.80 17.29 1.57
C LYS A 340 8.97 16.91 2.48
N PHE A 341 9.12 15.62 2.78
CA PHE A 341 10.24 15.10 3.57
C PHE A 341 11.58 15.39 2.88
N ILE A 342 11.68 15.10 1.57
CA ILE A 342 12.86 15.40 0.74
C ILE A 342 13.11 16.90 0.66
N ALA A 343 12.08 17.70 0.38
CA ALA A 343 12.19 19.15 0.27
C ALA A 343 12.70 19.83 1.54
N ASN A 344 12.43 19.23 2.69
CA ASN A 344 12.90 19.70 4.00
C ASN A 344 14.32 19.21 4.35
N GLY A 345 14.99 18.49 3.46
CA GLY A 345 16.34 17.94 3.68
C GLY A 345 16.43 16.89 4.77
N LYS A 346 15.32 16.22 5.07
CA LYS A 346 15.23 15.18 6.10
C LYS A 346 15.83 13.86 5.61
N LYS A 347 16.33 13.04 6.56
CA LYS A 347 16.92 11.74 6.29
C LYS A 347 16.02 10.61 6.76
N ALA A 348 15.80 9.60 5.93
CA ALA A 348 15.10 8.40 6.32
C ALA A 348 15.83 7.68 7.47
N GLY A 349 15.06 7.18 8.44
CA GLY A 349 15.59 6.52 9.65
C GLY A 349 16.13 7.46 10.75
N ALA A 350 16.52 8.71 10.43
CA ALA A 350 16.94 9.71 11.42
C ALA A 350 15.79 10.62 11.85
N ASP A 351 14.85 10.88 10.95
CA ASP A 351 13.67 11.71 11.17
C ASP A 351 12.39 10.89 11.05
N ASN A 352 11.39 11.21 11.84
CA ASN A 352 10.07 10.58 11.72
C ASN A 352 9.39 11.01 10.41
N CYS A 353 8.87 10.04 9.68
CA CYS A 353 8.09 10.25 8.46
C CYS A 353 6.67 9.66 8.61
N ASP A 354 5.71 10.21 7.87
CA ASP A 354 4.32 9.72 7.90
C ASP A 354 4.04 8.67 6.81
N PHE A 355 4.87 8.64 5.75
CA PHE A 355 4.83 7.58 4.73
C PHE A 355 5.57 6.32 5.20
N ALA A 356 5.25 5.17 4.62
CA ALA A 356 5.94 3.93 4.93
C ALA A 356 7.36 3.90 4.36
N THR A 357 8.33 3.50 5.17
CA THR A 357 9.73 3.29 4.76
C THR A 357 9.95 1.89 4.19
N PHE A 358 11.14 1.62 3.67
CA PHE A 358 11.51 0.27 3.24
C PHE A 358 11.65 -0.69 4.43
N GLU A 359 11.98 -0.22 5.62
CA GLU A 359 11.98 -1.01 6.87
C GLU A 359 10.57 -1.49 7.23
N GLU A 360 9.56 -0.61 7.09
CA GLU A 360 8.16 -0.98 7.29
C GLU A 360 7.69 -1.93 6.18
N GLY A 361 8.07 -1.65 4.93
CA GLY A 361 7.80 -2.55 3.80
C GLY A 361 8.40 -3.94 3.99
N HIS A 362 9.62 -4.04 4.48
CA HIS A 362 10.28 -5.31 4.82
C HIS A 362 9.52 -6.04 5.93
N HIS A 363 9.14 -5.34 7.00
CA HIS A 363 8.36 -5.94 8.09
C HIS A 363 7.02 -6.51 7.59
N ILE A 364 6.33 -5.83 6.67
CA ILE A 364 5.09 -6.35 6.06
C ILE A 364 5.34 -7.62 5.24
N ILE A 365 6.47 -7.74 4.55
CA ILE A 365 6.85 -8.98 3.85
C ILE A 365 7.10 -10.11 4.85
N LEU A 366 7.85 -9.87 5.92
CA LEU A 366 8.07 -10.86 6.97
C LEU A 366 6.76 -11.30 7.63
N LEU A 367 5.81 -10.39 7.83
CA LEU A 367 4.45 -10.73 8.28
C LEU A 367 3.74 -11.68 7.30
N THR A 368 3.82 -11.40 6.00
CA THR A 368 3.25 -12.26 4.96
C THR A 368 3.88 -13.66 5.00
N GLU A 369 5.19 -13.77 5.10
CA GLU A 369 5.90 -15.05 5.24
C GLU A 369 5.53 -15.80 6.54
N ALA A 370 5.39 -15.08 7.65
CA ALA A 370 4.94 -15.65 8.92
C ALA A 370 3.50 -16.20 8.82
N ILE A 371 2.61 -15.49 8.14
CA ILE A 371 1.23 -15.92 7.86
C ILE A 371 1.21 -17.20 7.02
N LEU A 372 1.97 -17.24 5.91
CA LEU A 372 2.09 -18.45 5.08
C LEU A 372 2.65 -19.64 5.89
N LYS A 373 3.68 -19.40 6.69
CA LYS A 373 4.30 -20.40 7.57
C LYS A 373 3.31 -20.90 8.63
N SER A 374 2.55 -19.98 9.25
CA SER A 374 1.52 -20.29 10.23
C SER A 374 0.43 -21.18 9.64
N ASN A 375 -0.10 -20.85 8.47
CA ASN A 375 -1.09 -21.67 7.77
C ASN A 375 -0.56 -23.08 7.47
N ARG A 376 0.68 -23.19 7.00
CA ARG A 376 1.30 -24.50 6.68
C ARG A 376 1.52 -25.37 7.91
N LEU A 377 1.99 -24.77 9.02
CA LEU A 377 2.34 -25.49 10.25
C LEU A 377 1.18 -25.60 11.25
N ARG A 378 0.05 -24.89 11.01
CA ARG A 378 -1.12 -24.86 11.88
C ARG A 378 -0.80 -24.41 13.31
N GLN A 379 0.06 -23.40 13.46
CA GLN A 379 0.48 -22.89 14.76
C GLN A 379 0.79 -21.40 14.74
N TRP A 380 0.90 -20.77 15.92
CA TRP A 380 1.40 -19.41 16.07
C TRP A 380 2.87 -19.30 15.61
N ILE A 381 3.17 -18.28 14.83
CA ILE A 381 4.52 -17.96 14.33
C ILE A 381 4.91 -16.57 14.79
N LYS A 382 6.10 -16.42 15.39
CA LYS A 382 6.74 -15.13 15.63
C LYS A 382 7.39 -14.61 14.35
N VAL A 383 7.20 -13.31 14.09
CA VAL A 383 7.68 -12.67 12.84
C VAL A 383 9.20 -12.64 12.74
N ASP A 384 9.90 -12.58 13.86
CA ASP A 384 11.37 -12.64 13.92
C ASP A 384 11.98 -14.04 13.67
N GLN A 385 11.14 -15.05 13.45
CA GLN A 385 11.53 -16.46 13.18
C GLN A 385 11.31 -16.90 11.73
N VAL A 386 11.06 -15.98 10.83
CA VAL A 386 10.90 -16.25 9.39
C VAL A 386 12.13 -15.92 8.58
#